data_d27228a06ac9d7a030c9aec6e077c8f6
#
_entry.id   d27228a06ac9d7a030c9aec6e077c8f6
#
_cell.length_a   1.000
_cell.length_b   1.000
_cell.length_c   1.000
_cell.angle_alpha   90.00
_cell.angle_beta   90.00
_cell.angle_gamma   90.00
#
_symmetry.space_group_name_H-M   'P 1'
#
loop_
_entity.id
_entity.type
_entity.pdbx_description
1 polymer ?
#
loop_
_entity_poly.entity_id
_entity_poly.type
_entity_poly.pdbx_seq_one_letter_code
_entity_poly.pdbx_strand_id
1 'polypeptide(L)'
;MNIIDQIISSYSNNKSLYIGEKVTITEHMIQTAMLAEKNNCSNSLICSSLLHDYGHFILENPDDLVSKRKDGKHEDVGYEFLTKYFVKNVVEPIKYHVKAKRYLARDVKFYRILSEASKVSLKL
;
A
#
# COMPACT_ATOMS: atom_id res chain seq x y z
N MET A 1 -2.38 -0.34 -23.00
CA MET A 1 -2.02 0.60 -21.93
C MET A 1 -0.79 0.06 -21.20
N ASN A 2 0.25 0.86 -21.06
CA ASN A 2 1.41 0.43 -20.31
C ASN A 2 1.13 0.47 -18.80
N ILE A 3 2.03 -0.11 -18.00
CA ILE A 3 1.83 -0.23 -16.56
C ILE A 3 1.71 1.13 -15.86
N ILE A 4 2.46 2.12 -16.30
CA ILE A 4 2.40 3.46 -15.70
C ILE A 4 1.03 4.09 -15.93
N ASP A 5 0.53 4.02 -17.16
CA ASP A 5 -0.81 4.53 -17.47
C ASP A 5 -1.90 3.79 -16.70
N GLN A 6 -1.74 2.48 -16.55
CA GLN A 6 -2.67 1.66 -15.78
C GLN A 6 -2.71 2.08 -14.31
N ILE A 7 -1.55 2.32 -13.71
CA ILE A 7 -1.45 2.76 -12.32
C ILE A 7 -2.07 4.15 -12.15
N ILE A 8 -1.73 5.09 -13.03
CA ILE A 8 -2.27 6.45 -12.98
C ILE A 8 -3.78 6.42 -13.12
N SER A 9 -4.29 5.61 -14.04
CA SER A 9 -5.73 5.44 -14.23
C SER A 9 -6.41 4.89 -12.97
N SER A 10 -5.79 3.89 -12.33
CA SER A 10 -6.33 3.32 -11.08
C SER A 10 -6.41 4.39 -9.99
N TYR A 11 -5.39 5.22 -9.85
CA TYR A 11 -5.37 6.26 -8.83
C TYR A 11 -6.40 7.37 -9.13
N SER A 12 -6.54 7.74 -10.40
CA SER A 12 -7.47 8.80 -10.80
C SER A 12 -8.93 8.38 -10.66
N ASN A 13 -9.23 7.12 -10.89
CA ASN A 13 -10.60 6.62 -10.97
C ASN A 13 -11.10 5.96 -9.67
N ASN A 14 -10.21 5.56 -8.78
CA ASN A 14 -10.59 4.90 -7.54
C ASN A 14 -10.83 5.94 -6.44
N LYS A 15 -12.04 5.90 -5.86
CA LYS A 15 -12.44 6.81 -4.78
C LYS A 15 -12.73 6.08 -3.49
N SER A 16 -12.32 4.82 -3.38
CA SER A 16 -12.51 4.02 -2.17
C SER A 16 -11.78 4.66 -0.99
N LEU A 17 -12.46 4.69 0.15
CA LEU A 17 -11.86 5.22 1.37
C LEU A 17 -10.88 4.21 1.96
N TYR A 18 -9.79 4.74 2.53
CA TYR A 18 -8.90 3.95 3.37
C TYR A 18 -9.70 3.56 4.62
N ILE A 19 -9.64 2.29 4.98
CA ILE A 19 -10.53 1.68 5.99
C ILE A 19 -10.63 2.56 7.25
N GLY A 20 -11.85 3.02 7.56
CA GLY A 20 -12.12 3.82 8.75
C GLY A 20 -11.61 5.24 8.71
N GLU A 21 -11.00 5.67 7.61
CA GLU A 21 -10.42 6.99 7.44
C GLU A 21 -11.29 7.87 6.55
N LYS A 22 -11.08 9.19 6.64
CA LYS A 22 -11.76 10.16 5.76
C LYS A 22 -11.02 10.39 4.45
N VAL A 23 -9.87 9.77 4.28
CA VAL A 23 -9.04 9.89 3.06
C VAL A 23 -9.26 8.68 2.16
N THR A 24 -9.11 8.88 0.86
CA THR A 24 -9.14 7.76 -0.09
C THR A 24 -7.83 6.99 -0.02
N ILE A 25 -7.84 5.76 -0.54
CA ILE A 25 -6.61 4.95 -0.65
C ILE A 25 -5.58 5.70 -1.50
N THR A 26 -6.01 6.32 -2.60
CA THR A 26 -5.15 7.14 -3.46
C THR A 26 -4.50 8.29 -2.67
N GLU A 27 -5.30 9.04 -1.93
CA GLU A 27 -4.78 10.14 -1.11
C GLU A 27 -3.77 9.65 -0.07
N HIS A 28 -4.06 8.54 0.58
CA HIS A 28 -3.16 7.93 1.55
C HIS A 28 -1.80 7.58 0.92
N MET A 29 -1.80 6.98 -0.27
CA MET A 29 -0.56 6.62 -0.96
C MET A 29 0.23 7.86 -1.39
N ILE A 30 -0.46 8.88 -1.90
CA ILE A 30 0.19 10.13 -2.30
C ILE A 30 0.81 10.82 -1.07
N GLN A 31 0.09 10.89 0.03
CA GLN A 31 0.60 11.47 1.27
C GLN A 31 1.83 10.73 1.79
N THR A 32 1.83 9.40 1.70
CA THR A 32 2.97 8.58 2.11
C THR A 32 4.20 8.88 1.24
N ALA A 33 4.00 8.99 -0.07
CA ALA A 33 5.08 9.34 -1.00
C ALA A 33 5.63 10.75 -0.75
N MET A 34 4.74 11.71 -0.49
CA MET A 34 5.15 13.09 -0.17
C MET A 34 5.96 13.14 1.13
N LEU A 35 5.59 12.36 2.12
CA LEU A 35 6.34 12.27 3.37
C LEU A 35 7.73 11.67 3.15
N ALA A 36 7.84 10.64 2.33
CA ALA A 36 9.12 10.05 1.97
C ALA A 36 10.02 11.06 1.24
N GLU A 37 9.44 11.82 0.32
CA GLU A 37 10.17 12.88 -0.40
C GLU A 37 10.67 13.96 0.56
N LYS A 38 9.81 14.39 1.47
CA LYS A 38 10.15 15.41 2.48
C LYS A 38 11.30 14.97 3.38
N ASN A 39 11.41 13.67 3.65
CA ASN A 39 12.46 13.10 4.48
C ASN A 39 13.70 12.68 3.69
N ASN A 40 13.83 13.14 2.44
CA ASN A 40 14.98 12.88 1.57
C ASN A 40 15.25 11.39 1.34
N CYS A 41 14.20 10.59 1.28
CA CYS A 41 14.33 9.17 0.98
C CYS A 41 14.76 8.96 -0.47
N SER A 42 15.29 7.77 -0.77
CA SER A 42 15.68 7.41 -2.14
C SER A 42 14.46 7.43 -3.08
N ASN A 43 14.71 7.60 -4.37
CA ASN A 43 13.66 7.53 -5.38
C ASN A 43 12.93 6.18 -5.34
N SER A 44 13.66 5.09 -5.10
CA SER A 44 13.06 3.77 -4.96
C SER A 44 12.07 3.70 -3.79
N LEU A 45 12.42 4.29 -2.66
CA LEU A 45 11.55 4.29 -1.49
C LEU A 45 10.35 5.24 -1.67
N ILE A 46 10.53 6.36 -2.34
CA ILE A 46 9.42 7.25 -2.70
C ILE A 46 8.43 6.49 -3.59
N CYS A 47 8.93 5.78 -4.59
CA CYS A 47 8.11 4.96 -5.48
C CYS A 47 7.40 3.83 -4.70
N SER A 48 8.11 3.13 -3.80
CA SER A 48 7.52 2.13 -2.92
C SER A 48 6.38 2.71 -2.11
N SER A 49 6.58 3.90 -1.55
CA SER A 49 5.58 4.58 -0.72
C SER A 49 4.32 4.88 -1.52
N LEU A 50 4.49 5.34 -2.77
CA LEU A 50 3.37 5.63 -3.66
C LEU A 50 2.56 4.37 -4.00
N LEU A 51 3.20 3.21 -4.02
CA LEU A 51 2.60 1.95 -4.47
C LEU A 51 2.28 0.98 -3.34
N HIS A 52 2.61 1.32 -2.08
CA HIS A 52 2.64 0.31 -1.01
C HIS A 52 1.30 -0.36 -0.74
N ASP A 53 0.19 0.32 -0.95
CA ASP A 53 -1.16 -0.20 -0.74
C ASP A 53 -1.88 -0.51 -2.05
N TYR A 54 -1.17 -0.57 -3.17
CA TYR A 54 -1.77 -0.86 -4.49
C TYR A 54 -2.54 -2.18 -4.51
N GLY A 55 -2.15 -3.13 -3.67
CA GLY A 55 -2.85 -4.40 -3.54
C GLY A 55 -4.32 -4.26 -3.20
N HIS A 56 -4.72 -3.21 -2.50
CA HIS A 56 -6.14 -2.96 -2.22
C HIS A 56 -6.94 -2.77 -3.50
N PHE A 57 -6.39 -2.11 -4.51
CA PHE A 57 -7.08 -1.92 -5.79
C PHE A 57 -7.26 -3.24 -6.53
N ILE A 58 -6.28 -4.13 -6.42
CA ILE A 58 -6.34 -5.46 -7.04
C ILE A 58 -7.42 -6.30 -6.34
N LEU A 59 -7.44 -6.29 -5.01
CA LEU A 59 -8.42 -7.04 -4.22
C LEU A 59 -9.85 -6.57 -4.43
N GLU A 60 -10.05 -5.31 -4.81
CA GLU A 60 -11.38 -4.75 -5.10
C GLU A 60 -11.91 -5.19 -6.46
N ASN A 61 -11.07 -5.74 -7.34
CA ASN A 61 -11.49 -6.18 -8.67
C ASN A 61 -12.13 -7.57 -8.57
N PRO A 62 -13.47 -7.69 -8.75
CA PRO A 62 -14.16 -8.97 -8.59
C PRO A 62 -13.77 -10.02 -9.66
N ASP A 63 -13.23 -9.58 -10.79
CA ASP A 63 -12.84 -10.46 -11.88
C ASP A 63 -11.38 -10.91 -11.78
N ASP A 64 -10.63 -10.37 -10.80
CA ASP A 64 -9.23 -10.72 -10.64
C ASP A 64 -9.08 -12.05 -9.89
N LEU A 65 -8.29 -12.97 -10.48
CA LEU A 65 -8.04 -14.27 -9.85
C LEU A 65 -7.35 -14.15 -8.50
N VAL A 66 -6.50 -13.14 -8.34
CA VAL A 66 -5.76 -12.93 -7.10
C VAL A 66 -6.72 -12.52 -5.99
N SER A 67 -7.72 -11.67 -6.28
CA SER A 67 -8.70 -11.26 -5.29
C SER A 67 -9.55 -12.43 -4.80
N LYS A 68 -9.70 -13.48 -5.60
CA LYS A 68 -10.46 -14.68 -5.25
C LYS A 68 -9.71 -15.63 -4.31
N ARG A 69 -8.42 -15.45 -4.11
CA ARG A 69 -7.62 -16.28 -3.19
C ARG A 69 -7.93 -16.01 -1.72
N LYS A 70 -8.52 -14.88 -1.39
CA LYS A 70 -9.14 -14.57 -0.09
C LYS A 70 -8.23 -14.55 1.14
N ASP A 71 -6.94 -14.56 0.99
CA ASP A 71 -6.08 -14.36 2.17
C ASP A 71 -6.05 -12.89 2.61
N GLY A 72 -6.55 -11.99 1.77
CA GLY A 72 -6.75 -10.58 2.11
C GLY A 72 -5.48 -9.79 2.34
N LYS A 73 -4.33 -10.36 2.05
CA LYS A 73 -3.03 -9.73 2.30
C LYS A 73 -2.65 -8.84 1.14
N HIS A 74 -3.07 -7.57 1.21
CA HIS A 74 -2.80 -6.59 0.16
C HIS A 74 -1.31 -6.40 -0.12
N GLU A 75 -0.44 -6.56 0.88
CA GLU A 75 1.00 -6.47 0.71
C GLU A 75 1.55 -7.56 -0.20
N ASP A 76 1.05 -8.77 -0.06
CA ASP A 76 1.47 -9.90 -0.91
C ASP A 76 0.89 -9.78 -2.31
N VAL A 77 -0.37 -9.39 -2.41
CA VAL A 77 -1.06 -9.19 -3.69
C VAL A 77 -0.38 -8.07 -4.49
N GLY A 78 -0.09 -6.94 -3.84
CA GLY A 78 0.60 -5.84 -4.47
C GLY A 78 2.00 -6.23 -4.92
N TYR A 79 2.74 -6.94 -4.09
CA TYR A 79 4.07 -7.43 -4.43
C TYR A 79 4.03 -8.35 -5.66
N GLU A 80 3.17 -9.34 -5.67
CA GLU A 80 3.07 -10.28 -6.79
C GLU A 80 2.79 -9.58 -8.11
N PHE A 81 1.91 -8.60 -8.10
CA PHE A 81 1.57 -7.84 -9.29
C PHE A 81 2.71 -6.93 -9.74
N LEU A 82 3.23 -6.14 -8.81
CA LEU A 82 4.19 -5.07 -9.14
C LEU A 82 5.60 -5.60 -9.42
N THR A 83 5.95 -6.79 -8.90
CA THR A 83 7.27 -7.36 -9.12
C THR A 83 7.54 -7.69 -10.59
N LYS A 84 6.49 -7.77 -11.40
CA LYS A 84 6.61 -7.99 -12.84
C LYS A 84 7.11 -6.73 -13.58
N TYR A 85 6.99 -5.57 -12.97
CA TYR A 85 7.20 -4.28 -13.63
C TYR A 85 8.25 -3.41 -12.97
N PHE A 86 8.55 -3.63 -11.71
CA PHE A 86 9.45 -2.77 -10.92
C PHE A 86 10.59 -3.58 -10.32
N VAL A 87 11.72 -2.90 -10.09
CA VAL A 87 12.91 -3.50 -9.51
C VAL A 87 12.70 -3.85 -8.03
N LYS A 88 13.55 -4.73 -7.54
CA LYS A 88 13.51 -5.24 -6.17
C LYS A 88 13.45 -4.14 -5.11
N ASN A 89 14.25 -3.08 -5.28
CA ASN A 89 14.30 -1.98 -4.30
C ASN A 89 12.97 -1.24 -4.16
N VAL A 90 12.09 -1.33 -5.15
CA VAL A 90 10.75 -0.76 -5.10
C VAL A 90 9.76 -1.73 -4.45
N VAL A 91 9.80 -3.00 -4.83
CA VAL A 91 8.75 -3.95 -4.45
C VAL A 91 8.97 -4.63 -3.10
N GLU A 92 10.21 -4.81 -2.66
CA GLU A 92 10.45 -5.43 -1.35
C GLU A 92 9.89 -4.63 -0.18
N PRO A 93 10.06 -3.30 -0.10
CA PRO A 93 9.40 -2.54 0.96
C PRO A 93 7.88 -2.70 0.96
N ILE A 94 7.28 -2.85 -0.23
CA ILE A 94 5.84 -3.10 -0.35
C ILE A 94 5.47 -4.42 0.32
N LYS A 95 6.21 -5.47 0.02
CA LYS A 95 5.98 -6.80 0.57
C LYS A 95 6.03 -6.82 2.09
N TYR A 96 6.95 -6.07 2.68
CA TYR A 96 7.24 -6.14 4.11
C TYR A 96 6.61 -5.01 4.93
N HIS A 97 5.85 -4.09 4.31
CA HIS A 97 5.38 -2.91 5.05
C HIS A 97 4.44 -3.26 6.21
N VAL A 98 3.60 -4.28 6.07
CA VAL A 98 2.69 -4.71 7.14
C VAL A 98 3.48 -5.36 8.28
N LYS A 99 4.47 -6.19 7.95
CA LYS A 99 5.35 -6.80 8.95
C LYS A 99 6.14 -5.74 9.72
N ALA A 100 6.65 -4.73 9.00
CA ALA A 100 7.36 -3.61 9.61
C ALA A 100 6.46 -2.84 10.58
N LYS A 101 5.23 -2.58 10.18
CA LYS A 101 4.24 -1.91 11.03
C LYS A 101 3.94 -2.75 12.29
N ARG A 102 3.78 -4.05 12.14
CA ARG A 102 3.56 -4.95 13.29
C ARG A 102 4.73 -4.93 14.25
N TYR A 103 5.94 -4.97 13.71
CA TYR A 103 7.15 -4.90 14.53
C TYR A 103 7.20 -3.59 15.33
N LEU A 104 6.99 -2.45 14.65
CA LEU A 104 7.01 -1.14 15.28
C LEU A 104 5.87 -0.97 16.28
N ALA A 105 4.73 -1.59 16.05
CA ALA A 105 3.56 -1.51 16.93
C ALA A 105 3.76 -2.21 18.27
N ARG A 106 4.86 -2.93 18.46
CA ARG A 106 5.27 -3.46 19.77
C ARG A 106 5.66 -2.32 20.71
N ASP A 107 6.06 -1.18 20.17
CA ASP A 107 6.28 0.04 20.95
C ASP A 107 4.94 0.72 21.22
N VAL A 108 4.62 0.96 22.48
CA VAL A 108 3.34 1.55 22.89
C VAL A 108 3.15 2.94 22.28
N LYS A 109 4.20 3.73 22.22
CA LYS A 109 4.12 5.09 21.65
C LYS A 109 3.80 5.04 20.15
N PHE A 110 4.44 4.15 19.42
CA PHE A 110 4.15 3.96 18.00
C PHE A 110 2.71 3.49 17.78
N TYR A 111 2.27 2.50 18.55
CA TYR A 111 0.91 1.96 18.43
C TYR A 111 -0.15 3.04 18.66
N ARG A 112 0.06 3.93 19.64
CA ARG A 112 -0.89 5.00 19.98
C ARG A 112 -1.09 6.00 18.84
N ILE A 113 -0.07 6.23 18.02
CA ILE A 113 -0.17 7.20 16.91
C ILE A 113 -0.74 6.58 15.64
N LEU A 114 -0.96 5.27 15.61
CA LEU A 114 -1.58 4.62 14.45
C LEU A 114 -3.05 5.04 14.35
N SER A 115 -3.53 5.10 13.11
CA SER A 115 -4.96 5.27 12.85
C SER A 115 -5.74 4.05 13.35
N GLU A 116 -7.03 4.22 13.59
CA GLU A 116 -7.89 3.10 13.97
C GLU A 116 -7.90 2.00 12.90
N ALA A 117 -7.86 2.40 11.62
CA ALA A 117 -7.78 1.44 10.52
C ALA A 117 -6.52 0.58 10.62
N SER A 118 -5.36 1.19 10.90
CA SER A 118 -4.11 0.46 11.07
C SER A 118 -4.16 -0.47 12.28
N LYS A 119 -4.74 -0.04 13.39
CA LYS A 119 -4.90 -0.87 14.59
C LYS A 119 -5.77 -2.09 14.32
N VAL A 120 -6.86 -1.91 13.60
CA VAL A 120 -7.75 -3.01 13.19
C VAL A 120 -7.00 -3.99 12.29
N SER A 121 -6.28 -3.46 11.31
CA SER A 121 -5.50 -4.26 10.36
C SER A 121 -4.47 -5.15 11.07
N LEU A 122 -3.85 -4.67 12.15
CA LEU A 122 -2.85 -5.44 12.90
C LEU A 122 -3.43 -6.66 13.60
N LYS A 123 -4.74 -6.68 13.85
CA LYS A 123 -5.42 -7.79 14.51
C LYS A 123 -5.79 -8.91 13.55
N LEU A 124 -5.68 -8.66 12.26
CA LEU A 124 -5.96 -9.65 11.24
C LEU A 124 -4.71 -10.48 10.95
#